data_9d486b79dd7b114c620c3f6af82a5858
#
_entry.id   9d486b79dd7b114c620c3f6af82a5858
#
_cell.length_a   1.000
_cell.length_b   1.000
_cell.length_c   1.000
_cell.angle_alpha   90.00
_cell.angle_beta   90.00
_cell.angle_gamma   90.00
#
_symmetry.space_group_name_H-M   'P 1'
#
loop_
_entity.id
_entity.type
_entity.pdbx_description
1 polymer ?
#
loop_
_entity_poly.entity_id
_entity_poly.type
_entity_poly.pdbx_seq_one_letter_code
_entity_poly.pdbx_strand_id
1 'polypeptide(L)'
;MKKEIERKFLIKGDFMPFVTSSTRIEQGYVAKSDQLTLRIRTRNEKGYLTIKGRTNEKGMSRSEWEYEIPVDQARELLSFSNGTISKTRYLVPVGDHTFEVDEFYGENEGLVIAEVELESEDEEYPHPEWLGEEVTGDRRYYNSQLLKHPYSQWQEK
;
A
#
# COMPACT_ATOMS: atom_id res chain seq x y z
N MET A 1 5.06 -5.14 -18.63
CA MET A 1 5.22 -5.53 -17.24
C MET A 1 6.11 -4.53 -16.51
N LYS A 2 5.69 -4.11 -15.32
CA LYS A 2 6.47 -3.22 -14.46
C LYS A 2 6.96 -4.02 -13.26
N LYS A 3 8.20 -3.82 -12.85
CA LYS A 3 8.73 -4.41 -11.64
C LYS A 3 8.63 -3.38 -10.51
N GLU A 4 7.95 -3.75 -9.43
CA GLU A 4 7.78 -2.87 -8.28
C GLU A 4 8.85 -3.19 -7.24
N ILE A 5 9.57 -2.16 -6.82
CA ILE A 5 10.58 -2.25 -5.74
C ILE A 5 10.23 -1.16 -4.75
N GLU A 6 9.93 -1.56 -3.51
CA GLU A 6 9.53 -0.58 -2.49
C GLU A 6 10.05 -0.95 -1.12
N ARG A 7 10.16 0.06 -0.25
CA ARG A 7 10.47 -0.13 1.16
C ARG A 7 9.36 0.46 2.00
N LYS A 8 9.10 -0.17 3.12
CA LYS A 8 8.01 0.20 4.03
C LYS A 8 8.56 0.58 5.40
N PHE A 9 7.91 1.58 6.01
CA PHE A 9 8.32 2.13 7.29
C PHE A 9 7.11 2.46 8.14
N LEU A 10 7.28 2.41 9.44
CA LEU A 10 6.35 3.02 10.37
C LEU A 10 6.64 4.52 10.47
N ILE A 11 5.75 5.25 11.10
CA ILE A 11 5.88 6.70 11.27
C ILE A 11 6.20 6.97 12.74
N LYS A 12 7.12 7.89 13.01
CA LYS A 12 7.46 8.29 14.39
C LYS A 12 7.28 9.77 14.68
N GLY A 13 7.06 10.58 13.65
CA GLY A 13 6.91 12.02 13.78
C GLY A 13 5.72 12.53 13.02
N ASP A 14 5.70 13.82 12.76
CA ASP A 14 4.59 14.46 12.05
C ASP A 14 4.97 14.75 10.60
N PHE A 15 4.39 13.99 9.68
CA PHE A 15 4.62 14.16 8.24
C PHE A 15 3.63 15.15 7.61
N MET A 16 2.54 15.50 8.29
CA MET A 16 1.46 16.31 7.71
C MET A 16 1.89 17.66 7.13
N PRO A 17 2.82 18.40 7.75
CA PRO A 17 3.25 19.67 7.18
C PRO A 17 3.87 19.58 5.80
N PHE A 18 4.31 18.39 5.39
CA PHE A 18 5.03 18.17 4.12
C PHE A 18 4.15 17.51 3.06
N VAL A 19 2.88 17.27 3.35
CA VAL A 19 1.96 16.62 2.42
C VAL A 19 1.60 17.58 1.27
N THR A 20 1.71 17.10 0.03
CA THR A 20 1.35 17.88 -1.16
C THR A 20 0.02 17.48 -1.77
N SER A 21 -0.44 16.25 -1.55
CA SER A 21 -1.74 15.80 -2.03
C SER A 21 -2.23 14.61 -1.24
N SER A 22 -3.54 14.35 -1.32
CA SER A 22 -4.14 13.19 -0.67
C SER A 22 -5.15 12.55 -1.60
N THR A 23 -5.32 11.23 -1.47
CA THR A 23 -6.25 10.46 -2.27
C THR A 23 -6.94 9.43 -1.39
N ARG A 24 -8.27 9.39 -1.46
CA ARG A 24 -9.02 8.35 -0.76
C ARG A 24 -9.01 7.08 -1.61
N ILE A 25 -8.65 5.96 -0.98
CA ILE A 25 -8.50 4.66 -1.65
C ILE A 25 -9.36 3.63 -0.93
N GLU A 26 -10.11 2.84 -1.72
CA GLU A 26 -10.75 1.63 -1.22
C GLU A 26 -10.31 0.48 -2.11
N GLN A 27 -9.90 -0.63 -1.51
CA GLN A 27 -9.37 -1.74 -2.28
C GLN A 27 -9.73 -3.08 -1.64
N GLY A 28 -9.81 -4.10 -2.49
CA GLY A 28 -10.04 -5.46 -2.06
C GLY A 28 -9.40 -6.43 -3.03
N TYR A 29 -9.27 -7.67 -2.60
CA TYR A 29 -8.65 -8.73 -3.38
C TYR A 29 -9.73 -9.68 -3.84
N VAL A 30 -9.87 -9.85 -5.17
CA VAL A 30 -10.90 -10.73 -5.75
C VAL A 30 -10.35 -12.12 -6.03
N ALA A 31 -9.04 -12.26 -6.10
CA ALA A 31 -8.39 -13.57 -6.25
C ALA A 31 -6.98 -13.49 -5.67
N LYS A 32 -6.56 -14.57 -5.03
CA LYS A 32 -5.25 -14.65 -4.42
C LYS A 32 -4.76 -16.09 -4.42
N SER A 33 -3.51 -16.28 -4.83
CA SER A 33 -2.81 -17.55 -4.73
C SER A 33 -1.40 -17.29 -4.23
N ASP A 34 -0.60 -18.35 -4.09
CA ASP A 34 0.80 -18.19 -3.70
C ASP A 34 1.62 -17.45 -4.75
N GLN A 35 1.14 -17.41 -5.99
CA GLN A 35 1.89 -16.85 -7.12
C GLN A 35 1.39 -15.45 -7.52
N LEU A 36 0.10 -15.20 -7.38
CA LEU A 36 -0.51 -13.96 -7.86
C LEU A 36 -1.56 -13.43 -6.90
N THR A 37 -1.71 -12.10 -6.89
CA THR A 37 -2.87 -11.45 -6.28
C THR A 37 -3.54 -10.57 -7.32
N LEU A 38 -4.88 -10.58 -7.33
CA LEU A 38 -5.69 -9.69 -8.15
C LEU A 38 -6.40 -8.72 -7.22
N ARG A 39 -6.05 -7.44 -7.35
CA ARG A 39 -6.60 -6.37 -6.53
C ARG A 39 -7.48 -5.45 -7.36
N ILE A 40 -8.64 -5.10 -6.83
CA ILE A 40 -9.48 -4.04 -7.37
C ILE A 40 -9.34 -2.85 -6.45
N ARG A 41 -9.20 -1.66 -7.02
CA ARG A 41 -9.02 -0.46 -6.24
C ARG A 41 -9.77 0.71 -6.88
N THR A 42 -10.41 1.53 -6.04
CA THR A 42 -10.90 2.83 -6.46
C THR A 42 -10.00 3.91 -5.88
N ARG A 43 -9.70 4.93 -6.68
CA ARG A 43 -8.95 6.11 -6.26
C ARG A 43 -9.78 7.30 -6.67
N ASN A 44 -10.48 7.91 -5.71
CA ASN A 44 -11.46 8.95 -6.01
C ASN A 44 -12.48 8.41 -7.03
N GLU A 45 -12.56 8.95 -8.23
CA GLU A 45 -13.53 8.54 -9.24
C GLU A 45 -12.95 7.63 -10.33
N LYS A 46 -11.82 7.00 -10.07
CA LYS A 46 -11.18 6.08 -11.01
C LYS A 46 -11.08 4.68 -10.43
N GLY A 47 -11.14 3.68 -11.32
CA GLY A 47 -11.02 2.28 -10.92
C GLY A 47 -9.81 1.63 -11.56
N TYR A 48 -9.24 0.63 -10.88
CA TYR A 48 -8.03 -0.07 -11.34
C TYR A 48 -8.10 -1.55 -11.01
N LEU A 49 -7.63 -2.35 -11.97
CA LEU A 49 -7.35 -3.77 -11.75
C LEU A 49 -5.83 -3.92 -11.70
N THR A 50 -5.33 -4.47 -10.61
CA THR A 50 -3.90 -4.66 -10.44
C THR A 50 -3.61 -6.13 -10.20
N ILE A 51 -2.66 -6.67 -10.96
CA ILE A 51 -2.17 -8.03 -10.79
C ILE A 51 -0.74 -7.93 -10.27
N LYS A 52 -0.46 -8.59 -9.15
CA LYS A 52 0.88 -8.58 -8.56
C LYS A 52 1.38 -10.00 -8.40
N GLY A 53 2.63 -10.20 -8.78
CA GLY A 53 3.32 -11.46 -8.58
C GLY A 53 3.83 -11.60 -7.16
N ARG A 54 4.42 -12.76 -6.86
CA ARG A 54 4.98 -13.02 -5.53
C ARG A 54 6.19 -12.10 -5.26
N THR A 55 6.25 -11.57 -4.05
CA THR A 55 7.39 -10.76 -3.59
C THR A 55 8.63 -11.65 -3.49
N ASN A 56 9.82 -11.10 -3.78
CA ASN A 56 11.07 -11.82 -3.61
C ASN A 56 11.36 -12.06 -2.11
N GLU A 57 12.43 -12.80 -1.81
CA GLU A 57 12.77 -13.18 -0.43
C GLU A 57 13.00 -11.98 0.49
N LYS A 58 13.49 -10.88 -0.06
CA LYS A 58 13.74 -9.67 0.72
C LYS A 58 12.47 -8.85 0.98
N GLY A 59 11.37 -9.19 0.30
CA GLY A 59 10.13 -8.46 0.41
C GLY A 59 10.10 -7.13 -0.34
N MET A 60 11.09 -6.85 -1.20
CA MET A 60 11.23 -5.56 -1.87
C MET A 60 10.73 -5.54 -3.31
N SER A 61 10.82 -6.65 -4.04
CA SER A 61 10.54 -6.67 -5.48
C SER A 61 9.47 -7.67 -5.85
N ARG A 62 8.57 -7.27 -6.72
CA ARG A 62 7.58 -8.16 -7.34
C ARG A 62 7.10 -7.56 -8.66
N SER A 63 6.63 -8.44 -9.56
CA SER A 63 6.07 -8.00 -10.83
C SER A 63 4.68 -7.42 -10.62
N GLU A 64 4.34 -6.40 -11.42
CA GLU A 64 3.05 -5.73 -11.32
C GLU A 64 2.53 -5.40 -12.71
N TRP A 65 1.24 -5.63 -12.93
CA TRP A 65 0.49 -5.21 -14.11
C TRP A 65 -0.72 -4.44 -13.62
N GLU A 66 -0.99 -3.25 -14.18
CA GLU A 66 -2.12 -2.44 -13.76
C GLU A 66 -2.88 -1.91 -14.96
N TYR A 67 -4.20 -1.96 -14.88
CA TYR A 67 -5.11 -1.50 -15.92
C TYR A 67 -6.19 -0.62 -15.31
N GLU A 68 -6.43 0.53 -15.93
CA GLU A 68 -7.57 1.35 -15.52
C GLU A 68 -8.85 0.74 -16.07
N ILE A 69 -9.89 0.67 -15.22
CA ILE A 69 -11.21 0.17 -15.60
C ILE A 69 -12.26 1.20 -15.15
N PRO A 70 -13.47 1.17 -15.73
CA PRO A 70 -14.52 2.08 -15.30
C PRO A 70 -14.78 1.95 -13.79
N VAL A 71 -14.99 3.08 -13.10
CA VAL A 71 -15.14 3.08 -11.64
C VAL A 71 -16.36 2.30 -11.18
N ASP A 72 -17.45 2.33 -11.95
CA ASP A 72 -18.64 1.55 -11.61
C ASP A 72 -18.39 0.06 -11.67
N GLN A 73 -17.55 -0.40 -12.63
CA GLN A 73 -17.16 -1.80 -12.69
C GLN A 73 -16.22 -2.17 -11.54
N ALA A 74 -15.32 -1.26 -11.18
CA ALA A 74 -14.45 -1.48 -10.03
C ALA A 74 -15.28 -1.65 -8.74
N ARG A 75 -16.30 -0.79 -8.52
CA ARG A 75 -17.17 -0.90 -7.35
C ARG A 75 -17.93 -2.22 -7.35
N GLU A 76 -18.41 -2.64 -8.52
CA GLU A 76 -19.11 -3.91 -8.64
C GLU A 76 -18.18 -5.09 -8.30
N LEU A 77 -16.95 -5.06 -8.83
CA LEU A 77 -15.98 -6.11 -8.54
C LEU A 77 -15.58 -6.14 -7.07
N LEU A 78 -15.51 -4.97 -6.42
CA LEU A 78 -15.22 -4.91 -4.98
C LEU A 78 -16.28 -5.63 -4.15
N SER A 79 -17.51 -5.72 -4.64
CA SER A 79 -18.56 -6.42 -3.91
C SER A 79 -18.30 -7.94 -3.81
N PHE A 80 -17.41 -8.48 -4.64
CA PHE A 80 -17.03 -9.90 -4.61
C PHE A 80 -15.79 -10.15 -3.76
N SER A 81 -15.15 -9.11 -3.22
CA SER A 81 -13.97 -9.29 -2.38
C SER A 81 -14.37 -9.71 -0.96
N ASN A 82 -13.42 -10.30 -0.24
CA ASN A 82 -13.63 -10.74 1.14
C ASN A 82 -13.27 -9.63 2.13
N GLY A 83 -13.82 -8.46 1.92
CA GLY A 83 -13.55 -7.29 2.74
C GLY A 83 -12.78 -6.24 1.98
N THR A 84 -12.79 -5.03 2.51
CA THR A 84 -12.21 -3.86 1.84
C THR A 84 -11.27 -3.14 2.79
N ILE A 85 -10.10 -2.78 2.29
CA ILE A 85 -9.18 -1.87 2.97
C ILE A 85 -9.55 -0.45 2.56
N SER A 86 -9.72 0.41 3.55
CA SER A 86 -10.05 1.82 3.34
C SER A 86 -8.93 2.67 3.94
N LYS A 87 -8.40 3.60 3.16
CA LYS A 87 -7.28 4.41 3.59
C LYS A 87 -7.22 5.74 2.83
N THR A 88 -6.47 6.68 3.37
CA THR A 88 -6.08 7.90 2.65
C THR A 88 -4.58 7.81 2.40
N ARG A 89 -4.19 8.02 1.16
CA ARG A 89 -2.78 8.07 0.77
C ARG A 89 -2.36 9.52 0.64
N TYR A 90 -1.32 9.88 1.39
CA TYR A 90 -0.72 11.20 1.33
C TYR A 90 0.59 11.11 0.57
N LEU A 91 0.82 12.06 -0.32
CA LEU A 91 2.10 12.16 -1.03
C LEU A 91 2.99 13.16 -0.29
N VAL A 92 4.20 12.74 0.04
CA VAL A 92 5.16 13.53 0.79
C VAL A 92 6.49 13.53 0.04
N PRO A 93 6.74 14.56 -0.81
CA PRO A 93 8.02 14.66 -1.51
C PRO A 93 9.16 14.93 -0.54
N VAL A 94 10.27 14.23 -0.71
CA VAL A 94 11.50 14.43 0.06
C VAL A 94 12.67 14.28 -0.89
N GLY A 95 13.31 15.40 -1.27
CA GLY A 95 14.36 15.37 -2.28
C GLY A 95 13.81 14.89 -3.62
N ASP A 96 14.48 13.91 -4.22
CA ASP A 96 14.08 13.35 -5.52
C ASP A 96 13.08 12.21 -5.41
N HIS A 97 12.68 11.87 -4.19
CA HIS A 97 11.73 10.78 -3.93
C HIS A 97 10.41 11.33 -3.41
N THR A 98 9.36 10.53 -3.58
CA THR A 98 8.06 10.82 -2.97
C THR A 98 7.66 9.64 -2.14
N PHE A 99 7.45 9.87 -0.83
CA PHE A 99 6.89 8.86 0.05
C PHE A 99 5.38 8.83 -0.10
N GLU A 100 4.81 7.64 -0.09
CA GLU A 100 3.36 7.45 -0.01
C GLU A 100 3.05 7.03 1.42
N VAL A 101 2.30 7.86 2.13
CA VAL A 101 1.96 7.59 3.53
C VAL A 101 0.48 7.26 3.59
N ASP A 102 0.19 6.03 4.00
CA ASP A 102 -1.18 5.53 4.08
C ASP A 102 -1.67 5.55 5.53
N GLU A 103 -2.75 6.29 5.76
CA GLU A 103 -3.47 6.28 7.02
C GLU A 103 -4.71 5.40 6.86
N PHE A 104 -4.82 4.37 7.68
CA PHE A 104 -5.87 3.37 7.55
C PHE A 104 -7.07 3.67 8.45
N TYR A 105 -8.24 3.19 8.02
CA TYR A 105 -9.51 3.37 8.74
C TYR A 105 -10.14 2.03 9.08
N GLY A 106 -11.25 2.07 9.79
CA GLY A 106 -11.99 0.88 10.16
C GLY A 106 -11.20 -0.01 11.09
N GLU A 107 -11.11 -1.28 10.79
CA GLU A 107 -10.42 -2.25 11.65
C GLU A 107 -8.91 -2.05 11.68
N ASN A 108 -8.36 -1.22 10.80
CA ASN A 108 -6.94 -0.91 10.78
C ASN A 108 -6.65 0.50 11.28
N GLU A 109 -7.62 1.14 11.91
CA GLU A 109 -7.46 2.49 12.43
C GLU A 109 -6.30 2.57 13.42
N GLY A 110 -5.51 3.62 13.32
CA GLY A 110 -4.30 3.81 14.11
C GLY A 110 -3.03 3.36 13.42
N LEU A 111 -3.15 2.60 12.33
CA LEU A 111 -2.00 2.17 11.56
C LEU A 111 -1.67 3.22 10.50
N VAL A 112 -0.40 3.61 10.42
CA VAL A 112 0.09 4.52 9.39
C VAL A 112 1.40 3.94 8.86
N ILE A 113 1.45 3.73 7.54
CA ILE A 113 2.61 3.11 6.88
C ILE A 113 3.10 4.02 5.78
N ALA A 114 4.42 4.24 5.71
CA ALA A 114 5.05 4.97 4.61
C ALA A 114 5.73 3.98 3.68
N GLU A 115 5.64 4.26 2.39
CA GLU A 115 6.33 3.48 1.37
C GLU A 115 7.13 4.42 0.47
N VAL A 116 8.29 3.96 0.00
CA VAL A 116 9.05 4.64 -1.03
C VAL A 116 9.38 3.64 -2.12
N GLU A 117 9.10 4.03 -3.38
CA GLU A 117 9.37 3.19 -4.54
C GLU A 117 10.77 3.51 -5.07
N LEU A 118 11.53 2.46 -5.39
CA LEU A 118 12.90 2.57 -5.85
C LEU A 118 13.05 1.95 -7.24
N GLU A 119 14.09 2.34 -7.97
CA GLU A 119 14.40 1.75 -9.26
C GLU A 119 15.27 0.51 -9.14
N SER A 120 16.02 0.40 -8.03
CA SER A 120 16.83 -0.79 -7.74
C SER A 120 16.80 -1.07 -6.24
N GLU A 121 17.14 -2.30 -5.85
CA GLU A 121 17.07 -2.69 -4.44
C GLU A 121 18.12 -1.99 -3.58
N ASP A 122 19.20 -1.51 -4.18
CA ASP A 122 20.29 -0.83 -3.48
C ASP A 122 20.29 0.69 -3.68
N GLU A 123 19.24 1.24 -4.26
CA GLU A 123 19.12 2.68 -4.46
C GLU A 123 19.08 3.41 -3.12
N GLU A 124 19.83 4.53 -3.02
CA GLU A 124 19.79 5.38 -1.84
C GLU A 124 18.58 6.30 -1.89
N TYR A 125 18.02 6.61 -0.72
CA TYR A 125 16.84 7.47 -0.59
C TYR A 125 16.94 8.26 0.72
N PRO A 126 16.23 9.40 0.83
CA PRO A 126 16.31 10.22 2.04
C PRO A 126 15.57 9.55 3.20
N HIS A 127 16.02 9.87 4.43
CA HIS A 127 15.41 9.38 5.66
C HIS A 127 14.96 10.59 6.49
N PRO A 128 13.75 11.12 6.23
CA PRO A 128 13.27 12.27 6.99
C PRO A 128 13.02 11.93 8.46
N GLU A 129 12.97 12.98 9.31
CA GLU A 129 12.84 12.78 10.75
C GLU A 129 11.56 12.06 11.17
N TRP A 130 10.48 12.22 10.40
CA TRP A 130 9.21 11.58 10.71
C TRP A 130 9.17 10.09 10.31
N LEU A 131 10.17 9.61 9.58
CA LEU A 131 10.25 8.22 9.14
C LEU A 131 10.71 7.36 10.33
N GLY A 132 9.93 6.31 10.62
CA GLY A 132 10.21 5.42 11.73
C GLY A 132 10.92 4.14 11.33
N GLU A 133 10.62 3.08 12.05
CA GLU A 133 11.25 1.77 11.86
C GLU A 133 10.90 1.18 10.50
N GLU A 134 11.89 0.59 9.83
CA GLU A 134 11.66 -0.11 8.57
C GLU A 134 11.01 -1.46 8.82
N VAL A 135 9.92 -1.75 8.10
CA VAL A 135 9.18 -3.00 8.22
C VAL A 135 9.06 -3.71 6.86
N THR A 136 9.95 -3.39 5.94
CA THR A 136 9.99 -4.03 4.62
C THR A 136 10.06 -5.55 4.77
N GLY A 137 9.19 -6.26 4.06
CA GLY A 137 9.15 -7.72 4.13
C GLY A 137 8.38 -8.29 5.29
N ASP A 138 7.95 -7.48 6.25
CA ASP A 138 7.10 -7.95 7.34
C ASP A 138 5.67 -8.07 6.82
N ARG A 139 5.22 -9.31 6.67
CA ARG A 139 3.95 -9.62 6.01
C ARG A 139 2.73 -9.09 6.76
N ARG A 140 2.84 -8.81 8.06
CA ARG A 140 1.72 -8.25 8.82
C ARG A 140 1.22 -6.94 8.23
N TYR A 141 2.11 -6.19 7.59
CA TYR A 141 1.81 -4.87 7.02
C TYR A 141 1.34 -4.91 5.57
N TYR A 142 1.26 -6.10 4.97
CA TYR A 142 0.73 -6.21 3.61
C TYR A 142 -0.78 -6.00 3.64
N ASN A 143 -1.30 -5.23 2.70
CA ASN A 143 -2.74 -4.95 2.65
C ASN A 143 -3.57 -6.24 2.61
N SER A 144 -3.11 -7.26 1.88
CA SER A 144 -3.80 -8.54 1.82
C SER A 144 -3.85 -9.25 3.17
N GLN A 145 -2.83 -9.09 4.01
CA GLN A 145 -2.80 -9.68 5.34
C GLN A 145 -3.63 -8.87 6.33
N LEU A 146 -3.70 -7.55 6.15
CA LEU A 146 -4.53 -6.70 7.00
C LEU A 146 -6.01 -7.02 6.88
N LEU A 147 -6.45 -7.56 5.75
CA LEU A 147 -7.82 -8.04 5.61
C LEU A 147 -8.10 -9.28 6.48
N LYS A 148 -7.11 -10.17 6.61
CA LYS A 148 -7.25 -11.40 7.38
C LYS A 148 -6.97 -11.22 8.86
N HIS A 149 -6.03 -10.35 9.18
CA HIS A 149 -5.59 -10.11 10.55
C HIS A 149 -5.44 -8.61 10.76
N PRO A 150 -6.56 -7.89 10.94
CA PRO A 150 -6.53 -6.43 11.05
C PRO A 150 -5.70 -5.93 12.24
N TYR A 151 -5.20 -4.72 12.10
CA TYR A 151 -4.38 -4.07 13.11
C TYR A 151 -5.07 -4.05 14.49
N SER A 152 -6.39 -3.90 14.51
CA SER A 152 -7.17 -3.89 15.77
C SER A 152 -7.06 -5.19 16.54
N GLN A 153 -6.70 -6.29 15.88
CA GLN A 153 -6.58 -7.61 16.51
C GLN A 153 -5.16 -7.96 16.93
N TRP A 154 -4.20 -7.10 16.64
CA TRP A 154 -2.82 -7.35 17.03
C TRP A 154 -2.66 -7.19 18.53
N GLN A 155 -1.96 -8.13 19.18
CA GLN A 155 -1.69 -8.07 20.62
C GLN A 155 -0.57 -7.10 20.94
N GLU A 156 0.40 -6.95 20.03
CA GLU A 156 1.47 -5.97 20.12
C GLU A 156 1.44 -5.05 18.92
N LYS A 157 1.37 -3.76 19.18
CA LYS A 157 1.34 -2.74 18.14
C LYS A 157 2.56 -1.85 18.19
#